data_59a90751811434cfe22c1e34160c04bd
#
_entry.id   59a90751811434cfe22c1e34160c04bd
#
_cell.length_a   1.000
_cell.length_b   1.000
_cell.length_c   1.000
_cell.angle_alpha   90.00
_cell.angle_beta   90.00
_cell.angle_gamma   90.00
#
_symmetry.space_group_name_H-M   'P 1'
#
loop_
_entity.id
_entity.type
_entity.pdbx_description
1 polymer ?
#
loop_
_entity_poly.entity_id
_entity_poly.type
_entity_poly.pdbx_seq_one_letter_code
_entity_poly.pdbx_strand_id
1 'polypeptide(L)'
;ENSEVKSEDKMENTEVIAETTAKEQIGIKNMNINVLDNPIIEHKLSIIRNKKTGTKEFREIITEIAIFLCYEAMKDAKLKEVEIETPLCKTNARVLEEDNYAFVPILRAGTGMLDGLLQVIPNAKIGHIGLYRNEETLEPVKYYYKMPKDISNREVLILDPMLATGGSAADTIKCLKEDGVKKIKFLSIISAPEGIKKLNEEYPDVELYTAAIIKKEKQAQVIGRLK
;
A
#
# COMPACT_ATOMS: atom_id res chain seq x y z
N GLU A 1 7.29 6.09 45.33
CA GLU A 1 7.00 7.13 44.31
C GLU A 1 8.11 7.32 43.26
N ASN A 2 9.22 6.56 43.29
CA ASN A 2 10.35 6.71 42.35
C ASN A 2 10.50 5.54 41.38
N SER A 3 9.56 4.60 41.29
CA SER A 3 9.61 3.43 40.40
C SER A 3 8.69 3.50 39.17
N GLU A 4 7.68 4.33 39.19
CA GLU A 4 6.71 4.45 38.05
C GLU A 4 7.18 5.41 36.95
N VAL A 5 7.89 6.49 37.27
CA VAL A 5 8.39 7.46 36.27
C VAL A 5 9.50 6.88 35.37
N LYS A 6 10.19 5.82 35.80
CA LYS A 6 11.23 5.16 34.98
C LYS A 6 10.72 4.14 33.97
N SER A 7 9.44 3.78 34.02
CA SER A 7 8.84 2.80 33.09
C SER A 7 8.29 3.46 31.83
N GLU A 8 7.77 4.67 31.91
CA GLU A 8 7.22 5.40 30.76
C GLU A 8 8.31 5.90 29.82
N ASP A 9 9.39 6.48 30.33
CA ASP A 9 10.55 6.91 29.52
C ASP A 9 11.29 5.76 28.80
N LYS A 10 11.14 4.53 29.29
CA LYS A 10 11.72 3.35 28.62
C LYS A 10 10.85 2.81 27.50
N MET A 11 9.54 3.01 27.54
CA MET A 11 8.62 2.57 26.49
C MET A 11 8.69 3.49 25.26
N GLU A 12 8.67 4.80 25.44
CA GLU A 12 8.81 5.76 24.33
C GLU A 12 10.15 5.62 23.58
N ASN A 13 11.26 5.41 24.29
CA ASN A 13 12.56 5.17 23.67
C ASN A 13 12.67 3.82 22.95
N THR A 14 11.86 2.82 23.32
CA THR A 14 11.93 1.49 22.70
C THR A 14 11.17 1.45 21.37
N GLU A 15 10.10 2.23 21.21
CA GLU A 15 9.31 2.30 19.98
C GLU A 15 10.03 3.10 18.87
N VAL A 16 10.59 4.26 19.20
CA VAL A 16 11.38 5.08 18.26
C VAL A 16 12.66 4.34 17.81
N ILE A 17 13.29 3.56 18.70
CA ILE A 17 14.44 2.72 18.36
C ILE A 17 14.04 1.58 17.43
N ALA A 18 12.84 1.01 17.53
CA ALA A 18 12.38 -0.08 16.66
C ALA A 18 12.17 0.38 15.21
N GLU A 19 11.65 1.57 15.00
CA GLU A 19 11.42 2.14 13.65
C GLU A 19 12.74 2.57 12.97
N THR A 20 13.58 3.28 13.68
CA THR A 20 14.93 3.69 13.22
C THR A 20 15.79 2.46 12.95
N THR A 21 15.71 1.43 13.80
CA THR A 21 16.49 0.20 13.66
C THR A 21 16.00 -0.66 12.48
N ALA A 22 14.69 -0.66 12.16
CA ALA A 22 14.18 -1.38 10.99
C ALA A 22 14.64 -0.71 9.68
N LYS A 23 14.58 0.61 9.59
CA LYS A 23 15.08 1.39 8.44
C LYS A 23 16.60 1.33 8.29
N GLU A 24 17.35 1.35 9.39
CA GLU A 24 18.80 1.25 9.40
C GLU A 24 19.32 -0.17 9.09
N GLN A 25 18.68 -1.22 9.62
CA GLN A 25 19.08 -2.62 9.38
C GLN A 25 18.88 -3.09 7.94
N ILE A 26 18.06 -2.37 7.14
CA ILE A 26 17.78 -2.70 5.75
C ILE A 26 18.56 -1.79 4.79
N GLY A 27 19.35 -0.83 5.29
CA GLY A 27 20.12 0.12 4.46
C GLY A 27 19.25 1.16 3.71
N ILE A 28 18.06 1.49 4.27
CA ILE A 28 16.98 2.25 3.60
C ILE A 28 17.07 3.76 3.85
N LYS A 29 18.26 4.32 4.08
CA LYS A 29 18.40 5.74 4.47
C LYS A 29 17.80 6.78 3.50
N ASN A 30 17.49 6.41 2.24
CA ASN A 30 17.03 7.37 1.22
C ASN A 30 15.86 6.82 0.35
N MET A 31 15.03 5.92 0.88
CA MET A 31 13.94 5.33 0.12
C MET A 31 12.62 6.04 0.39
N ASN A 32 11.78 6.23 -0.63
CA ASN A 32 10.41 6.73 -0.51
C ASN A 32 9.49 5.66 0.06
N ILE A 33 9.70 5.29 1.34
CA ILE A 33 8.93 4.27 2.03
C ILE A 33 8.21 4.89 3.21
N ASN A 34 6.90 4.71 3.22
CA ASN A 34 6.01 5.10 4.29
C ASN A 34 5.48 3.83 4.98
N VAL A 35 5.94 3.58 6.19
CA VAL A 35 5.44 2.49 7.03
C VAL A 35 4.37 3.08 7.95
N LEU A 36 3.19 2.45 8.01
CA LEU A 36 2.13 2.89 8.90
C LEU A 36 2.49 2.53 10.34
N ASP A 37 2.88 3.53 11.11
CA ASP A 37 3.13 3.41 12.54
C ASP A 37 1.89 3.84 13.33
N ASN A 38 1.05 2.85 13.69
CA ASN A 38 -0.18 3.08 14.44
C ASN A 38 -0.61 1.82 15.18
N PRO A 39 -0.95 1.90 16.48
CA PRO A 39 -1.38 0.74 17.26
C PRO A 39 -2.60 0.01 16.69
N ILE A 40 -3.49 0.70 15.98
CA ILE A 40 -4.64 0.08 15.31
C ILE A 40 -4.16 -0.82 14.18
N ILE A 41 -3.17 -0.39 13.42
CA ILE A 41 -2.57 -1.20 12.34
C ILE A 41 -1.89 -2.43 12.93
N GLU A 42 -1.11 -2.28 13.99
CA GLU A 42 -0.46 -3.40 14.67
C GLU A 42 -1.49 -4.42 15.17
N HIS A 43 -2.57 -3.95 15.80
CA HIS A 43 -3.68 -4.81 16.23
C HIS A 43 -4.27 -5.60 15.05
N LYS A 44 -4.61 -4.93 13.94
CA LYS A 44 -5.18 -5.58 12.75
C LYS A 44 -4.21 -6.57 12.10
N LEU A 45 -2.93 -6.24 12.04
CA LEU A 45 -1.88 -7.16 11.59
C LEU A 45 -1.79 -8.41 12.47
N SER A 46 -1.98 -8.29 13.77
CA SER A 46 -2.01 -9.42 14.70
C SER A 46 -3.17 -10.37 14.40
N ILE A 47 -4.35 -9.84 14.05
CA ILE A 47 -5.52 -10.64 13.66
C ILE A 47 -5.23 -11.40 12.36
N ILE A 48 -4.76 -10.76 11.29
CA ILE A 48 -4.51 -11.46 10.02
C ILE A 48 -3.39 -12.49 10.11
N ARG A 49 -2.45 -12.32 11.05
CA ARG A 49 -1.38 -13.29 11.32
C ARG A 49 -1.86 -14.51 12.09
N ASN A 50 -2.97 -14.41 12.81
CA ASN A 50 -3.48 -15.50 13.62
C ASN A 50 -4.08 -16.59 12.70
N LYS A 51 -3.55 -17.81 12.81
CA LYS A 51 -4.04 -18.97 12.03
C LYS A 51 -5.51 -19.32 12.28
N LYS A 52 -6.07 -18.88 13.41
CA LYS A 52 -7.47 -19.12 13.79
C LYS A 52 -8.45 -18.11 13.17
N THR A 53 -7.97 -17.00 12.62
CA THR A 53 -8.80 -15.99 11.98
C THR A 53 -9.56 -16.59 10.81
N GLY A 54 -10.88 -16.48 10.81
CA GLY A 54 -11.75 -17.00 9.75
C GLY A 54 -11.58 -16.23 8.44
N THR A 55 -12.02 -16.83 7.32
CA THR A 55 -11.87 -16.21 5.99
C THR A 55 -12.63 -14.89 5.86
N LYS A 56 -13.81 -14.77 6.47
CA LYS A 56 -14.61 -13.54 6.46
C LYS A 56 -13.86 -12.42 7.17
N GLU A 57 -13.50 -12.63 8.42
CA GLU A 57 -12.77 -11.67 9.24
C GLU A 57 -11.45 -11.26 8.59
N PHE A 58 -10.69 -12.24 8.04
CA PHE A 58 -9.47 -11.96 7.30
C PHE A 58 -9.69 -10.97 6.16
N ARG A 59 -10.74 -11.15 5.32
CA ARG A 59 -11.06 -10.25 4.23
C ARG A 59 -11.47 -8.86 4.72
N GLU A 60 -12.28 -8.79 5.77
CA GLU A 60 -12.70 -7.53 6.39
C GLU A 60 -11.48 -6.73 6.88
N ILE A 61 -10.55 -7.37 7.58
CA ILE A 61 -9.33 -6.72 8.07
C ILE A 61 -8.41 -6.26 6.92
N ILE A 62 -8.28 -7.05 5.83
CA ILE A 62 -7.54 -6.62 4.63
C ILE A 62 -8.13 -5.32 4.05
N THR A 63 -9.46 -5.25 3.93
CA THR A 63 -10.17 -4.05 3.46
C THR A 63 -9.92 -2.86 4.39
N GLU A 64 -9.99 -3.05 5.69
CA GLU A 64 -9.77 -1.99 6.68
C GLU A 64 -8.31 -1.46 6.66
N ILE A 65 -7.31 -2.34 6.58
CA ILE A 65 -5.91 -1.92 6.45
C ILE A 65 -5.71 -1.15 5.12
N ALA A 66 -6.36 -1.59 4.05
CA ALA A 66 -6.30 -0.90 2.75
C ALA A 66 -6.87 0.53 2.82
N ILE A 67 -7.92 0.78 3.62
CA ILE A 67 -8.44 2.13 3.89
C ILE A 67 -7.36 3.01 4.54
N PHE A 68 -6.67 2.51 5.56
CA PHE A 68 -5.61 3.27 6.24
C PHE A 68 -4.40 3.53 5.33
N LEU A 69 -4.03 2.55 4.49
CA LEU A 69 -2.98 2.73 3.48
C LEU A 69 -3.38 3.81 2.46
N CYS A 70 -4.62 3.79 1.99
CA CYS A 70 -5.15 4.82 1.10
C CYS A 70 -5.13 6.20 1.77
N TYR A 71 -5.61 6.30 2.99
CA TYR A 71 -5.60 7.55 3.75
C TYR A 71 -4.19 8.15 3.86
N GLU A 72 -3.20 7.32 4.19
CA GLU A 72 -1.81 7.76 4.28
C GLU A 72 -1.25 8.16 2.91
N ALA A 73 -1.50 7.36 1.87
CA ALA A 73 -1.03 7.62 0.52
C ALA A 73 -1.64 8.87 -0.11
N MET A 74 -2.79 9.33 0.40
CA MET A 74 -3.51 10.50 -0.11
C MET A 74 -3.23 11.80 0.65
N LYS A 75 -2.25 11.83 1.56
CA LYS A 75 -1.90 13.05 2.33
C LYS A 75 -1.50 14.24 1.46
N ASP A 76 -0.92 13.99 0.29
CA ASP A 76 -0.51 15.00 -0.68
C ASP A 76 -1.55 15.27 -1.77
N ALA A 77 -2.76 14.73 -1.62
CA ALA A 77 -3.83 14.83 -2.60
C ALA A 77 -4.25 16.31 -2.84
N LYS A 78 -4.40 16.65 -4.11
CA LYS A 78 -4.79 18.00 -4.52
C LYS A 78 -6.30 18.17 -4.40
N LEU A 79 -6.67 19.33 -3.85
CA LEU A 79 -8.06 19.74 -3.73
C LEU A 79 -8.35 20.91 -4.69
N LYS A 80 -9.53 20.94 -5.28
CA LYS A 80 -10.06 22.06 -6.03
C LYS A 80 -11.15 22.77 -5.25
N GLU A 81 -11.27 24.09 -5.49
CA GLU A 81 -12.38 24.88 -4.94
C GLU A 81 -13.62 24.72 -5.81
N VAL A 82 -14.76 24.54 -5.17
CA VAL A 82 -16.07 24.49 -5.80
C VAL A 82 -17.09 25.25 -4.97
N GLU A 83 -18.03 25.93 -5.62
CA GLU A 83 -19.19 26.49 -4.93
C GLU A 83 -20.14 25.36 -4.56
N ILE A 84 -20.51 25.32 -3.30
CA ILE A 84 -21.53 24.40 -2.77
C ILE A 84 -22.67 25.18 -2.12
N GLU A 85 -23.83 24.56 -2.00
CA GLU A 85 -24.97 25.10 -1.27
C GLU A 85 -25.18 24.27 0.01
N THR A 86 -25.00 24.93 1.16
CA THR A 86 -25.31 24.35 2.47
C THR A 86 -26.78 24.66 2.81
N PRO A 87 -27.38 24.04 3.84
CA PRO A 87 -28.72 24.40 4.28
C PRO A 87 -28.91 25.85 4.67
N LEU A 88 -27.83 26.61 4.90
CA LEU A 88 -27.88 27.99 5.35
C LEU A 88 -27.49 29.00 4.27
N CYS A 89 -26.50 28.69 3.43
CA CYS A 89 -25.98 29.62 2.43
C CYS A 89 -25.12 28.94 1.37
N LYS A 90 -24.86 29.61 0.26
CA LYS A 90 -23.81 29.27 -0.69
C LYS A 90 -22.45 29.59 -0.10
N THR A 91 -21.48 28.74 -0.30
CA THR A 91 -20.11 28.88 0.17
C THR A 91 -19.14 28.14 -0.73
N ASN A 92 -17.83 28.47 -0.64
CA ASN A 92 -16.78 27.71 -1.31
C ASN A 92 -16.31 26.57 -0.41
N ALA A 93 -16.13 25.39 -0.99
CA ALA A 93 -15.57 24.21 -0.35
C ALA A 93 -14.40 23.66 -1.17
N ARG A 94 -13.54 22.90 -0.51
CA ARG A 94 -12.42 22.21 -1.16
C ARG A 94 -12.77 20.73 -1.28
N VAL A 95 -12.76 20.22 -2.50
CA VAL A 95 -13.10 18.82 -2.81
C VAL A 95 -11.94 18.14 -3.52
N LEU A 96 -11.85 16.82 -3.34
CA LEU A 96 -10.87 16.00 -4.03
C LEU A 96 -11.23 15.92 -5.53
N GLU A 97 -10.22 15.97 -6.38
CA GLU A 97 -10.35 15.68 -7.81
C GLU A 97 -10.23 14.17 -8.04
N GLU A 98 -11.27 13.42 -7.69
CA GLU A 98 -11.28 11.96 -7.71
C GLU A 98 -10.96 11.37 -9.10
N ASP A 99 -11.34 12.07 -10.17
CA ASP A 99 -11.04 11.69 -11.55
C ASP A 99 -9.53 11.66 -11.87
N ASN A 100 -8.69 12.24 -11.01
CA ASN A 100 -7.23 12.20 -11.21
C ASN A 100 -6.60 10.89 -10.74
N TYR A 101 -7.35 9.98 -10.13
CA TYR A 101 -6.83 8.76 -9.54
C TYR A 101 -7.28 7.51 -10.28
N ALA A 102 -6.40 6.50 -10.28
CA ALA A 102 -6.75 5.16 -10.72
C ALA A 102 -6.14 4.12 -9.77
N PHE A 103 -6.92 3.06 -9.50
CA PHE A 103 -6.49 1.91 -8.71
C PHE A 103 -6.17 0.74 -9.63
N VAL A 104 -5.03 0.11 -9.41
CA VAL A 104 -4.56 -1.00 -10.23
C VAL A 104 -4.20 -2.19 -9.32
N PRO A 105 -5.17 -3.03 -8.96
CA PRO A 105 -4.87 -4.27 -8.27
C PRO A 105 -4.10 -5.25 -9.15
N ILE A 106 -3.03 -5.83 -8.59
CA ILE A 106 -2.35 -6.97 -9.19
C ILE A 106 -3.18 -8.22 -8.91
N LEU A 107 -3.69 -8.82 -9.97
CA LEU A 107 -4.58 -9.97 -9.88
C LEU A 107 -3.81 -11.21 -9.40
N ARG A 108 -4.39 -12.03 -8.57
CA ARG A 108 -5.75 -11.95 -8.01
C ARG A 108 -5.77 -11.28 -6.62
N ALA A 109 -4.66 -11.33 -5.89
CA ALA A 109 -4.58 -10.95 -4.47
C ALA A 109 -4.91 -9.47 -4.22
N GLY A 110 -4.49 -8.56 -5.11
CA GLY A 110 -4.73 -7.12 -4.98
C GLY A 110 -6.21 -6.71 -4.97
N THR A 111 -7.11 -7.54 -5.51
CA THR A 111 -8.55 -7.26 -5.50
C THR A 111 -9.13 -7.17 -4.09
N GLY A 112 -8.55 -7.89 -3.11
CA GLY A 112 -9.00 -7.81 -1.72
C GLY A 112 -8.79 -6.44 -1.06
N MET A 113 -7.91 -5.61 -1.60
CA MET A 113 -7.66 -4.24 -1.12
C MET A 113 -8.58 -3.21 -1.81
N LEU A 114 -9.05 -3.51 -3.01
CA LEU A 114 -9.75 -2.55 -3.87
C LEU A 114 -11.01 -1.98 -3.23
N ASP A 115 -11.81 -2.83 -2.57
CA ASP A 115 -13.05 -2.41 -1.92
C ASP A 115 -12.80 -1.36 -0.82
N GLY A 116 -11.66 -1.47 -0.11
CA GLY A 116 -11.26 -0.48 0.90
C GLY A 116 -10.95 0.88 0.27
N LEU A 117 -10.21 0.91 -0.83
CA LEU A 117 -9.86 2.14 -1.50
C LEU A 117 -11.07 2.83 -2.14
N LEU A 118 -12.01 2.05 -2.70
CA LEU A 118 -13.23 2.59 -3.28
C LEU A 118 -14.19 3.18 -2.24
N GLN A 119 -14.08 2.81 -0.96
CA GLN A 119 -14.79 3.51 0.12
C GLN A 119 -14.23 4.91 0.38
N VAL A 120 -12.94 5.15 0.10
CA VAL A 120 -12.28 6.44 0.29
C VAL A 120 -12.40 7.32 -0.95
N ILE A 121 -12.21 6.76 -2.15
CA ILE A 121 -12.28 7.49 -3.42
C ILE A 121 -13.16 6.71 -4.40
N PRO A 122 -14.50 6.83 -4.29
CA PRO A 122 -15.44 5.99 -5.02
C PRO A 122 -15.45 6.22 -6.54
N ASN A 123 -15.05 7.39 -7.02
CA ASN A 123 -15.03 7.72 -8.44
C ASN A 123 -13.69 7.44 -9.13
N ALA A 124 -12.68 6.92 -8.40
CA ALA A 124 -11.41 6.53 -9.01
C ALA A 124 -11.63 5.50 -10.12
N LYS A 125 -10.86 5.61 -11.20
CA LYS A 125 -10.90 4.59 -12.26
C LYS A 125 -10.18 3.32 -11.82
N ILE A 126 -10.55 2.20 -12.42
CA ILE A 126 -9.95 0.90 -12.09
C ILE A 126 -9.30 0.32 -13.35
N GLY A 127 -8.02 0.00 -13.22
CA GLY A 127 -7.30 -0.85 -14.15
C GLY A 127 -7.03 -2.20 -13.51
N HIS A 128 -6.75 -3.23 -14.30
CA HIS A 128 -6.37 -4.54 -13.78
C HIS A 128 -5.18 -5.09 -14.54
N ILE A 129 -4.25 -5.67 -13.80
CA ILE A 129 -3.11 -6.40 -14.36
C ILE A 129 -3.02 -7.78 -13.72
N GLY A 130 -2.87 -8.80 -14.55
CA GLY A 130 -2.62 -10.16 -14.14
C GLY A 130 -1.28 -10.65 -14.68
N LEU A 131 -0.41 -11.04 -13.76
CA LEU A 131 0.92 -11.54 -14.04
C LEU A 131 1.11 -12.92 -13.41
N TYR A 132 1.76 -13.82 -14.13
CA TYR A 132 2.31 -15.03 -13.55
C TYR A 132 3.74 -15.21 -14.03
N ARG A 133 4.51 -15.99 -13.31
CA ARG A 133 5.86 -16.32 -13.71
C ARG A 133 5.84 -17.63 -14.46
N ASN A 134 6.39 -17.66 -15.67
CA ASN A 134 6.56 -18.90 -16.41
C ASN A 134 7.47 -19.85 -15.59
N GLU A 135 7.05 -21.07 -15.39
CA GLU A 135 7.77 -22.04 -14.55
C GLU A 135 9.10 -22.50 -15.18
N GLU A 136 9.18 -22.49 -16.51
CA GLU A 136 10.37 -22.93 -17.27
C GLU A 136 11.36 -21.78 -17.48
N THR A 137 10.89 -20.61 -17.93
CA THR A 137 11.77 -19.47 -18.28
C THR A 137 11.98 -18.51 -17.13
N LEU A 138 11.17 -18.60 -16.07
CA LEU A 138 11.11 -17.66 -14.94
C LEU A 138 10.77 -16.21 -15.34
N GLU A 139 10.40 -15.99 -16.61
CA GLU A 139 10.00 -14.69 -17.11
C GLU A 139 8.56 -14.36 -16.70
N PRO A 140 8.26 -13.07 -16.47
CA PRO A 140 6.90 -12.63 -16.19
C PRO A 140 6.04 -12.73 -17.43
N VAL A 141 4.89 -13.39 -17.32
CA VAL A 141 3.89 -13.47 -18.38
C VAL A 141 2.66 -12.68 -17.98
N LYS A 142 2.33 -11.71 -18.80
CA LYS A 142 1.13 -10.88 -18.65
C LYS A 142 -0.06 -11.60 -19.28
N TYR A 143 -0.94 -12.19 -18.46
CA TYR A 143 -2.15 -12.88 -18.94
C TYR A 143 -3.39 -12.00 -18.99
N TYR A 144 -3.37 -10.87 -18.28
CA TYR A 144 -4.45 -9.89 -18.31
C TYR A 144 -3.89 -8.48 -18.16
N TYR A 145 -4.36 -7.57 -18.99
CA TYR A 145 -4.00 -6.17 -18.89
C TYR A 145 -5.12 -5.30 -19.45
N LYS A 146 -5.79 -4.56 -18.63
CA LYS A 146 -6.84 -3.64 -19.05
C LYS A 146 -6.81 -2.38 -18.19
N MET A 147 -6.43 -1.27 -18.80
CA MET A 147 -6.33 0.04 -18.16
C MET A 147 -7.37 1.01 -18.70
N PRO A 148 -7.75 2.04 -17.93
CA PRO A 148 -8.48 3.19 -18.43
C PRO A 148 -7.71 3.83 -19.61
N LYS A 149 -8.44 4.31 -20.61
CA LYS A 149 -7.82 4.90 -21.83
C LYS A 149 -6.94 6.12 -21.53
N ASP A 150 -7.23 6.82 -20.44
CA ASP A 150 -6.58 8.04 -19.98
C ASP A 150 -5.65 7.80 -18.78
N ILE A 151 -5.17 6.56 -18.60
CA ILE A 151 -4.33 6.17 -17.46
C ILE A 151 -3.06 7.02 -17.32
N SER A 152 -2.47 7.46 -18.43
CA SER A 152 -1.28 8.33 -18.45
C SER A 152 -1.47 9.69 -17.79
N ASN A 153 -2.72 10.15 -17.66
CA ASN A 153 -3.07 11.43 -17.03
C ASN A 153 -3.42 11.29 -15.55
N ARG A 154 -3.37 10.07 -15.00
CA ARG A 154 -3.80 9.77 -13.64
C ARG A 154 -2.62 9.47 -12.73
N GLU A 155 -2.80 9.76 -11.46
CA GLU A 155 -1.98 9.20 -10.40
C GLU A 155 -2.48 7.78 -10.10
N VAL A 156 -1.58 6.81 -10.21
CA VAL A 156 -1.92 5.38 -10.10
C VAL A 156 -1.49 4.82 -8.76
N LEU A 157 -2.44 4.22 -8.04
CA LEU A 157 -2.17 3.44 -6.83
C LEU A 157 -2.22 1.95 -7.20
N ILE A 158 -1.06 1.29 -7.18
CA ILE A 158 -0.94 -0.16 -7.36
C ILE A 158 -1.26 -0.86 -6.06
N LEU A 159 -2.06 -1.93 -6.11
CA LEU A 159 -2.49 -2.68 -4.93
C LEU A 159 -1.98 -4.11 -5.01
N ASP A 160 -1.13 -4.49 -4.08
CA ASP A 160 -0.71 -5.88 -3.86
C ASP A 160 -0.55 -6.12 -2.36
N PRO A 161 -1.31 -7.01 -1.73
CA PRO A 161 -1.24 -7.21 -0.29
C PRO A 161 0.13 -7.67 0.21
N MET A 162 0.99 -8.17 -0.67
CA MET A 162 2.32 -8.64 -0.30
C MET A 162 3.41 -8.31 -1.31
N LEU A 163 4.28 -7.39 -0.96
CA LEU A 163 5.52 -7.14 -1.67
C LEU A 163 6.61 -8.11 -1.18
N ALA A 164 6.75 -9.27 -1.84
CA ALA A 164 7.76 -10.28 -1.49
C ALA A 164 9.11 -10.02 -2.18
N THR A 165 9.35 -10.59 -3.35
CA THR A 165 10.58 -10.40 -4.14
C THR A 165 10.56 -9.16 -5.01
N GLY A 166 9.41 -8.49 -5.15
CA GLY A 166 9.24 -7.31 -5.98
C GLY A 166 9.10 -7.56 -7.49
N GLY A 167 9.11 -8.81 -7.95
CA GLY A 167 9.02 -9.11 -9.38
C GLY A 167 7.71 -8.60 -10.01
N SER A 168 6.55 -9.07 -9.54
CA SER A 168 5.25 -8.63 -10.08
C SER A 168 5.02 -7.13 -9.94
N ALA A 169 5.53 -6.53 -8.85
CA ALA A 169 5.45 -5.09 -8.64
C ALA A 169 6.27 -4.33 -9.70
N ALA A 170 7.52 -4.73 -9.92
CA ALA A 170 8.41 -4.13 -10.91
C ALA A 170 7.84 -4.25 -12.34
N ASP A 171 7.34 -5.42 -12.71
CA ASP A 171 6.73 -5.65 -14.02
C ASP A 171 5.45 -4.82 -14.22
N THR A 172 4.64 -4.65 -13.16
CA THR A 172 3.45 -3.79 -13.18
C THR A 172 3.84 -2.33 -13.37
N ILE A 173 4.82 -1.83 -12.63
CA ILE A 173 5.32 -0.46 -12.75
C ILE A 173 5.87 -0.21 -14.15
N LYS A 174 6.64 -1.16 -14.68
CA LYS A 174 7.16 -1.09 -16.05
C LYS A 174 6.03 -0.90 -17.07
N CYS A 175 4.99 -1.75 -17.04
CA CYS A 175 3.85 -1.64 -17.95
C CYS A 175 3.14 -0.27 -17.84
N LEU A 176 2.93 0.23 -16.63
CA LEU A 176 2.29 1.53 -16.44
C LEU A 176 3.15 2.70 -16.92
N LYS A 177 4.46 2.63 -16.74
CA LYS A 177 5.40 3.64 -17.27
C LYS A 177 5.45 3.59 -18.82
N GLU A 178 5.36 2.41 -19.43
CA GLU A 178 5.22 2.24 -20.88
C GLU A 178 3.92 2.88 -21.40
N ASP A 179 2.84 2.85 -20.63
CA ASP A 179 1.59 3.55 -20.92
C ASP A 179 1.65 5.07 -20.61
N GLY A 180 2.79 5.59 -20.18
CA GLY A 180 3.02 7.01 -19.93
C GLY A 180 2.59 7.51 -18.55
N VAL A 181 2.31 6.64 -17.60
CA VAL A 181 1.98 7.02 -16.21
C VAL A 181 3.20 7.66 -15.53
N LYS A 182 3.02 8.86 -14.99
CA LYS A 182 4.11 9.66 -14.40
C LYS A 182 4.18 9.54 -12.88
N LYS A 183 3.05 9.37 -12.21
CA LYS A 183 2.97 9.32 -10.76
C LYS A 183 2.36 7.98 -10.33
N ILE A 184 3.15 7.20 -9.61
CA ILE A 184 2.79 5.86 -9.15
C ILE A 184 3.07 5.75 -7.66
N LYS A 185 2.09 5.26 -6.92
CA LYS A 185 2.21 4.83 -5.53
C LYS A 185 1.96 3.33 -5.44
N PHE A 186 2.74 2.63 -4.66
CA PHE A 186 2.59 1.19 -4.44
C PHE A 186 2.11 0.94 -3.01
N LEU A 187 0.96 0.31 -2.84
CA LEU A 187 0.36 0.02 -1.54
C LEU A 187 0.43 -1.48 -1.27
N SER A 188 1.05 -1.86 -0.15
CA SER A 188 1.06 -3.25 0.30
C SER A 188 0.77 -3.36 1.80
N ILE A 189 0.13 -4.45 2.20
CA ILE A 189 -0.12 -4.70 3.62
C ILE A 189 1.18 -5.16 4.29
N ILE A 190 1.94 -6.00 3.60
CA ILE A 190 3.21 -6.54 4.11
C ILE A 190 4.26 -6.44 3.03
N SER A 191 5.44 -5.92 3.40
CA SER A 191 6.58 -5.82 2.51
C SER A 191 7.80 -6.55 3.06
N ALA A 192 8.53 -7.23 2.17
CA ALA A 192 9.81 -7.84 2.48
C ALA A 192 10.97 -6.91 2.09
N PRO A 193 12.08 -6.91 2.84
CA PRO A 193 13.25 -6.07 2.55
C PRO A 193 13.78 -6.21 1.13
N GLU A 194 13.81 -7.42 0.59
CA GLU A 194 14.28 -7.69 -0.77
C GLU A 194 13.38 -7.07 -1.85
N GLY A 195 12.04 -7.10 -1.67
CA GLY A 195 11.11 -6.46 -2.58
C GLY A 195 11.20 -4.94 -2.53
N ILE A 196 11.33 -4.39 -1.34
CA ILE A 196 11.55 -2.95 -1.12
C ILE A 196 12.82 -2.49 -1.82
N LYS A 197 13.94 -3.20 -1.59
CA LYS A 197 15.23 -2.89 -2.20
C LYS A 197 15.13 -2.90 -3.73
N LYS A 198 14.54 -3.95 -4.30
CA LYS A 198 14.36 -4.06 -5.75
C LYS A 198 13.56 -2.89 -6.32
N LEU A 199 12.41 -2.54 -5.72
CA LEU A 199 11.61 -1.42 -6.21
C LEU A 199 12.36 -0.09 -6.13
N ASN A 200 13.08 0.14 -5.05
CA ASN A 200 13.84 1.37 -4.91
C ASN A 200 15.03 1.49 -5.88
N GLU A 201 15.68 0.38 -6.21
CA GLU A 201 16.77 0.33 -7.19
C GLU A 201 16.27 0.56 -8.63
N GLU A 202 15.14 -0.07 -9.00
CA GLU A 202 14.61 0.00 -10.35
C GLU A 202 13.70 1.23 -10.58
N TYR A 203 12.97 1.67 -9.55
CA TYR A 203 11.97 2.72 -9.62
C TYR A 203 12.02 3.64 -8.38
N PRO A 204 13.08 4.43 -8.19
CA PRO A 204 13.26 5.29 -7.01
C PRO A 204 12.23 6.43 -6.92
N ASP A 205 11.51 6.69 -8.01
CA ASP A 205 10.44 7.68 -8.10
C ASP A 205 9.06 7.15 -7.67
N VAL A 206 8.94 5.85 -7.38
CA VAL A 206 7.71 5.23 -6.89
C VAL A 206 7.68 5.25 -5.36
N GLU A 207 6.61 5.82 -4.81
CA GLU A 207 6.39 5.85 -3.37
C GLU A 207 5.78 4.53 -2.90
N LEU A 208 6.40 3.90 -1.90
CA LEU A 208 5.88 2.69 -1.26
C LEU A 208 5.17 3.02 0.05
N TYR A 209 3.96 2.50 0.21
CA TYR A 209 3.19 2.53 1.45
C TYR A 209 2.95 1.10 1.92
N THR A 210 3.31 0.81 3.16
CA THR A 210 3.17 -0.55 3.72
C THR A 210 2.74 -0.51 5.19
N ALA A 211 1.91 -1.45 5.59
CA ALA A 211 1.50 -1.54 7.00
C ALA A 211 2.57 -2.23 7.86
N ALA A 212 3.41 -3.10 7.28
CA ALA A 212 4.54 -3.68 8.00
C ALA A 212 5.66 -4.16 7.08
N ILE A 213 6.90 -4.12 7.60
CA ILE A 213 8.06 -4.78 6.98
C ILE A 213 8.35 -6.06 7.76
N ILE A 214 8.45 -7.20 7.06
CA ILE A 214 8.63 -8.51 7.66
C ILE A 214 9.92 -9.14 7.15
N LYS A 215 10.80 -9.55 8.08
CA LYS A 215 12.02 -10.31 7.75
C LYS A 215 11.65 -11.67 7.14
N LYS A 216 12.51 -12.16 6.23
CA LYS A 216 12.32 -13.38 5.43
C LYS A 216 11.89 -14.61 6.23
N GLU A 217 12.42 -14.79 7.42
CA GLU A 217 12.12 -15.92 8.34
C GLU A 217 10.66 -15.96 8.81
N LYS A 218 9.96 -14.81 8.81
CA LYS A 218 8.56 -14.69 9.23
C LYS A 218 7.57 -14.63 8.04
N GLN A 219 8.06 -14.54 6.80
CA GLN A 219 7.21 -14.43 5.60
C GLN A 219 6.31 -15.66 5.41
N ALA A 220 6.85 -16.86 5.63
CA ALA A 220 6.12 -18.11 5.43
C ALA A 220 4.81 -18.19 6.26
N GLN A 221 4.78 -17.51 7.42
CA GLN A 221 3.62 -17.52 8.31
C GLN A 221 2.44 -16.66 7.80
N VAL A 222 2.68 -15.73 6.88
CA VAL A 222 1.67 -14.79 6.37
C VAL A 222 1.34 -15.04 4.90
N ILE A 223 2.31 -15.51 4.10
CA ILE A 223 2.18 -15.71 2.64
C ILE A 223 1.08 -16.69 2.25
N GLY A 224 0.87 -17.75 3.01
CA GLY A 224 -0.07 -18.82 2.66
C GLY A 224 -1.54 -18.38 2.57
N ARG A 225 -1.91 -17.22 3.10
CA ARG A 225 -3.28 -16.70 3.13
C ARG A 225 -3.54 -15.54 2.17
N LEU A 226 -2.47 -14.86 1.72
CA LEU A 226 -2.55 -13.71 0.82
C LEU A 226 -2.44 -14.09 -0.67
N LYS A 227 -2.19 -15.39 -0.95
CA LYS A 227 -2.13 -15.93 -2.32
C LYS A 227 -3.51 -16.45 -2.78
#